data_48171c6f5fd1cac3626a3f2444ab9d7e
#
_entry.id   48171c6f5fd1cac3626a3f2444ab9d7e
#
_cell.length_a   1.000
_cell.length_b   1.000
_cell.length_c   1.000
_cell.angle_alpha   90.00
_cell.angle_beta   90.00
_cell.angle_gamma   90.00
#
_symmetry.space_group_name_H-M   'P 1'
#
loop_
_entity.id
_entity.type
_entity.pdbx_description
1 polymer ?
#
loop_
_entity_poly.entity_id
_entity_poly.type
_entity_poly.pdbx_seq_one_letter_code
_entity_poly.pdbx_strand_id
1 'polypeptide(L)'
;NGIVPTVGFEKMQIRANLDTELNKWLKMGTRLHGGYMKVSDVQNSLLGDSGLAPTNPFYSGMALAPTMNAYNEDGSYNFDLPFVFNVNPIAAIREQDKYDKQYKFNGTVYLEWKPIKQLTFRTNNSIEYATTTSRAYSPAFVNTASYGASLNTAESQYRILTTSNTIAYDDLFNDDHSVNVLIGQEANAYESSFLQGISYHVNQQRPYHS
;
A
#
# COMPACT_ATOMS: atom_id res chain seq x y z
N ASN A 1 15.23 -3.24 -6.61
CA ASN A 1 16.17 -2.49 -5.75
C ASN A 1 16.35 -1.10 -6.34
N GLY A 2 16.20 -0.07 -5.49
CA GLY A 2 16.39 1.33 -5.86
C GLY A 2 17.87 1.71 -5.93
N ILE A 3 18.15 2.96 -6.38
CA ILE A 3 19.50 3.53 -6.38
C ILE A 3 20.02 3.70 -4.95
N VAL A 4 19.14 3.99 -4.00
CA VAL A 4 19.47 4.11 -2.58
C VAL A 4 19.46 2.72 -1.94
N PRO A 5 20.53 2.32 -1.22
CA PRO A 5 20.53 1.08 -0.46
C PRO A 5 19.33 1.00 0.49
N THR A 6 18.82 -0.19 0.75
CA THR A 6 17.66 -0.48 1.61
C THR A 6 16.28 -0.05 1.06
N VAL A 7 16.23 0.75 0.00
CA VAL A 7 14.99 1.05 -0.71
C VAL A 7 14.63 -0.10 -1.64
N GLY A 8 13.43 -0.62 -1.50
CA GLY A 8 12.98 -1.77 -2.27
C GLY A 8 11.47 -1.80 -2.47
N PHE A 9 11.07 -2.47 -3.53
CA PHE A 9 9.68 -2.73 -3.85
C PHE A 9 9.51 -4.20 -4.23
N GLU A 10 8.62 -4.87 -3.52
CA GLU A 10 8.22 -6.25 -3.81
C GLU A 10 6.71 -6.27 -4.05
N LYS A 11 6.27 -6.96 -5.10
CA LYS A 11 4.85 -7.10 -5.39
C LYS A 11 4.57 -8.49 -5.95
N MET A 12 3.56 -9.14 -5.40
CA MET A 12 3.02 -10.39 -5.90
C MET A 12 1.51 -10.27 -6.04
N GLN A 13 0.97 -10.76 -7.15
CA GLN A 13 -0.47 -10.72 -7.41
C GLN A 13 -0.92 -12.02 -8.03
N ILE A 14 -2.13 -12.45 -7.64
CA ILE A 14 -2.83 -13.58 -8.24
C ILE A 14 -4.23 -13.12 -8.63
N ARG A 15 -4.68 -13.59 -9.80
CA ARG A 15 -6.03 -13.32 -10.29
C ARG A 15 -6.66 -14.60 -10.83
N ALA A 16 -7.91 -14.82 -10.46
CA ALA A 16 -8.72 -15.91 -11.00
C ALA A 16 -10.08 -15.37 -11.42
N ASN A 17 -10.52 -15.71 -12.63
CA ASN A 17 -11.83 -15.36 -13.15
C ASN A 17 -12.49 -16.65 -13.61
N LEU A 18 -13.75 -16.82 -13.22
CA LEU A 18 -14.59 -17.92 -13.64
C LEU A 18 -15.93 -17.36 -14.09
N ASP A 19 -16.32 -17.67 -15.31
CA ASP A 19 -17.64 -17.37 -15.85
C ASP A 19 -18.27 -18.69 -16.29
N THR A 20 -19.52 -18.95 -15.90
CA THR A 20 -20.23 -20.18 -16.23
C THR A 20 -21.69 -19.90 -16.60
N GLU A 21 -22.16 -20.60 -17.61
CA GLU A 21 -23.58 -20.64 -17.98
C GLU A 21 -24.22 -21.86 -17.34
N LEU A 22 -25.01 -21.65 -16.29
CA LEU A 22 -25.71 -22.75 -15.61
C LEU A 22 -26.82 -23.33 -16.52
N ASN A 23 -27.44 -22.48 -17.31
CA ASN A 23 -28.38 -22.83 -18.36
C ASN A 23 -28.60 -21.64 -19.31
N LYS A 24 -29.56 -21.77 -20.26
CA LYS A 24 -29.82 -20.74 -21.29
C LYS A 24 -30.27 -19.37 -20.76
N TRP A 25 -30.73 -19.33 -19.51
CA TRP A 25 -31.30 -18.13 -18.90
C TRP A 25 -30.58 -17.69 -17.62
N LEU A 26 -29.55 -18.44 -17.19
CA LEU A 26 -28.82 -18.15 -15.95
C LEU A 26 -27.32 -18.25 -16.16
N LYS A 27 -26.62 -17.15 -15.93
CA LYS A 27 -25.14 -17.06 -15.91
C LYS A 27 -24.68 -16.59 -14.56
N MET A 28 -23.54 -17.09 -14.14
CA MET A 28 -22.83 -16.58 -12.96
C MET A 28 -21.34 -16.48 -13.24
N GLY A 29 -20.68 -15.62 -12.48
CA GLY A 29 -19.24 -15.57 -12.54
C GLY A 29 -18.64 -15.03 -11.26
N THR A 30 -17.36 -15.33 -11.09
CA THR A 30 -16.55 -14.93 -9.95
C THR A 30 -15.25 -14.32 -10.45
N ARG A 31 -14.85 -13.22 -9.85
CA ARG A 31 -13.56 -12.56 -10.08
C ARG A 31 -12.86 -12.40 -8.74
N LEU A 32 -11.70 -13.01 -8.62
CA LEU A 32 -10.88 -12.98 -7.42
C LEU A 32 -9.53 -12.36 -7.74
N HIS A 33 -9.08 -11.48 -6.88
CA HIS A 33 -7.76 -10.87 -6.97
C HIS A 33 -7.15 -10.79 -5.57
N GLY A 34 -5.99 -11.40 -5.40
CA GLY A 34 -5.18 -11.29 -4.20
C GLY A 34 -3.85 -10.62 -4.52
N GLY A 35 -3.36 -9.80 -3.62
CA GLY A 35 -2.10 -9.09 -3.78
C GLY A 35 -1.34 -8.94 -2.47
N TYR A 36 -0.03 -9.02 -2.58
CA TYR A 36 0.94 -8.64 -1.57
C TYR A 36 1.85 -7.57 -2.14
N MET A 37 2.14 -6.56 -1.35
CA MET A 37 3.08 -5.52 -1.68
C MET A 37 3.91 -5.19 -0.44
N LYS A 38 5.22 -5.04 -0.61
CA LYS A 38 6.11 -4.49 0.39
C LYS A 38 6.90 -3.35 -0.23
N VAL A 39 6.87 -2.21 0.43
CA VAL A 39 7.67 -1.04 0.12
C VAL A 39 8.62 -0.83 1.28
N SER A 40 9.92 -0.87 1.01
CA SER A 40 10.95 -0.48 1.97
C SER A 40 11.45 0.89 1.54
N ASP A 41 11.29 1.87 2.40
CA ASP A 41 11.72 3.24 2.13
C ASP A 41 12.42 3.81 3.36
N VAL A 42 13.53 4.50 3.14
CA VAL A 42 14.27 5.19 4.19
C VAL A 42 13.58 6.51 4.55
N GLN A 43 12.72 7.00 3.66
CA GLN A 43 12.05 8.27 3.83
C GLN A 43 10.60 8.24 3.39
N ASN A 44 9.69 8.36 4.34
CA ASN A 44 8.30 8.68 4.06
C ASN A 44 8.05 10.13 3.61
N SER A 45 9.09 10.89 3.35
CA SER A 45 8.94 12.31 3.06
C SER A 45 9.97 12.84 2.07
N LEU A 46 9.79 12.49 0.80
CA LEU A 46 10.34 13.36 -0.26
C LEU A 46 9.61 14.71 -0.32
N LEU A 47 8.45 14.84 0.34
CA LEU A 47 7.56 16.01 0.23
C LEU A 47 6.95 16.50 1.56
N GLY A 48 7.18 15.84 2.69
CA GLY A 48 6.38 16.04 3.92
C GLY A 48 6.99 16.90 5.00
N ASP A 49 8.26 16.97 5.19
CA ASP A 49 8.89 17.83 6.17
C ASP A 49 10.14 18.41 5.53
N SER A 50 10.10 19.66 5.16
CA SER A 50 11.14 20.39 4.44
C SER A 50 12.24 19.47 3.87
N GLY A 51 12.32 19.31 2.55
CA GLY A 51 13.32 18.47 1.87
C GLY A 51 14.79 18.77 2.23
N LEU A 52 14.99 19.54 3.27
CA LEU A 52 16.22 19.97 3.93
C LEU A 52 16.49 19.19 5.22
N ALA A 53 15.74 18.10 5.52
CA ALA A 53 16.04 17.30 6.71
C ALA A 53 17.39 16.59 6.54
N PRO A 54 18.30 16.66 7.53
CA PRO A 54 19.61 16.01 7.47
C PRO A 54 19.52 14.47 7.31
N THR A 55 18.37 13.91 7.62
CA THR A 55 18.06 12.50 7.43
C THR A 55 17.71 12.16 5.98
N ASN A 56 17.54 13.17 5.11
CA ASN A 56 17.36 12.98 3.68
C ASN A 56 18.70 12.66 3.03
N PRO A 57 18.91 11.46 2.46
CA PRO A 57 20.19 11.06 1.89
C PRO A 57 20.63 11.94 0.71
N PHE A 58 19.67 12.46 -0.05
CA PHE A 58 19.98 13.36 -1.17
C PHE A 58 20.42 14.73 -0.69
N TYR A 59 19.73 15.30 0.29
CA TYR A 59 20.12 16.56 0.88
C TYR A 59 21.51 16.45 1.56
N SER A 60 21.68 15.43 2.39
CA SER A 60 22.95 15.21 3.07
C SER A 60 24.09 14.95 2.09
N GLY A 61 23.85 14.21 1.02
CA GLY A 61 24.83 13.95 -0.03
C GLY A 61 25.25 15.20 -0.79
N MET A 62 24.36 16.20 -0.92
CA MET A 62 24.68 17.50 -1.54
C MET A 62 25.32 18.48 -0.56
N ALA A 63 24.99 18.39 0.73
CA ALA A 63 25.49 19.30 1.76
C ALA A 63 26.88 18.93 2.29
N LEU A 64 27.26 17.64 2.18
CA LEU A 64 28.58 17.18 2.62
C LEU A 64 29.67 17.55 1.62
N ALA A 65 30.79 18.05 2.12
CA ALA A 65 31.97 18.25 1.29
C ALA A 65 32.55 16.88 0.84
N PRO A 66 33.01 16.75 -0.41
CA PRO A 66 33.57 15.49 -0.94
C PRO A 66 34.79 14.95 -0.14
N THR A 67 35.40 15.80 0.66
CA THR A 67 36.57 15.46 1.52
C THR A 67 36.18 14.89 2.88
N MET A 68 34.88 14.87 3.22
CA MET A 68 34.39 14.31 4.47
C MET A 68 34.19 12.81 4.35
N ASN A 69 34.86 12.06 5.19
CA ASN A 69 34.76 10.61 5.25
C ASN A 69 33.50 10.20 6.01
N ALA A 70 32.74 9.25 5.45
CA ALA A 70 31.58 8.66 6.11
C ALA A 70 31.94 7.71 7.26
N TYR A 71 33.17 7.25 7.28
CA TYR A 71 33.69 6.29 8.27
C TYR A 71 34.97 6.82 8.92
N ASN A 72 35.15 6.50 10.19
CA ASN A 72 36.38 6.68 10.91
C ASN A 72 37.42 5.63 10.49
N GLU A 73 38.69 5.78 10.92
CA GLU A 73 39.78 4.84 10.63
C GLU A 73 39.53 3.43 11.19
N ASP A 74 38.76 3.33 12.28
CA ASP A 74 38.34 2.07 12.89
C ASP A 74 37.14 1.39 12.21
N GLY A 75 36.60 1.99 11.14
CA GLY A 75 35.44 1.50 10.40
C GLY A 75 34.08 1.86 11.02
N SER A 76 34.05 2.58 12.13
CA SER A 76 32.82 3.10 12.71
C SER A 76 32.28 4.29 11.88
N TYR A 77 31.00 4.60 12.03
CA TYR A 77 30.42 5.77 11.35
C TYR A 77 31.00 7.07 11.94
N ASN A 78 31.37 7.96 11.02
CA ASN A 78 31.78 9.31 11.40
C ASN A 78 30.54 10.19 11.63
N PHE A 79 30.42 10.75 12.84
CA PHE A 79 29.36 11.70 13.19
C PHE A 79 29.87 13.13 13.37
N ASP A 80 31.15 13.39 13.15
CA ASP A 80 31.71 14.76 13.12
C ASP A 80 31.44 15.40 11.74
N LEU A 81 30.19 15.71 11.49
CA LEU A 81 29.67 16.21 10.21
C LEU A 81 28.82 17.47 10.44
N PRO A 82 29.44 18.62 10.72
CA PRO A 82 28.76 19.83 11.20
C PRO A 82 27.75 20.41 10.20
N PHE A 83 27.94 20.21 8.90
CA PHE A 83 27.05 20.74 7.85
C PHE A 83 25.72 19.98 7.75
N VAL A 84 25.60 18.80 8.33
CA VAL A 84 24.41 17.97 8.35
C VAL A 84 23.97 17.63 9.77
N PHE A 85 24.22 18.54 10.71
CA PHE A 85 23.86 18.40 12.14
C PHE A 85 24.40 17.11 12.77
N ASN A 86 25.59 16.67 12.36
CA ASN A 86 26.23 15.44 12.79
C ASN A 86 25.44 14.17 12.51
N VAL A 87 24.57 14.20 11.52
CA VAL A 87 23.88 13.00 11.02
C VAL A 87 24.68 12.39 9.87
N ASN A 88 25.17 11.18 10.06
CA ASN A 88 25.83 10.45 9.00
C ASN A 88 24.77 9.88 8.03
N PRO A 89 24.72 10.31 6.74
CA PRO A 89 23.69 9.88 5.80
C PRO A 89 23.76 8.38 5.49
N ILE A 90 24.94 7.78 5.50
CA ILE A 90 25.09 6.33 5.25
C ILE A 90 24.57 5.55 6.45
N ALA A 91 24.90 5.98 7.68
CA ALA A 91 24.33 5.40 8.88
C ALA A 91 22.81 5.54 8.91
N ALA A 92 22.30 6.73 8.56
CA ALA A 92 20.86 6.98 8.49
C ALA A 92 20.15 6.03 7.52
N ILE A 93 20.72 5.76 6.35
CA ILE A 93 20.17 4.82 5.37
C ILE A 93 20.23 3.38 5.86
N ARG A 94 21.32 2.96 6.46
CA ARG A 94 21.57 1.55 6.80
C ARG A 94 20.96 1.12 8.13
N GLU A 95 20.87 2.04 9.08
CA GLU A 95 20.44 1.72 10.44
C GLU A 95 18.95 1.96 10.68
N GLN A 96 18.26 2.64 9.77
CA GLN A 96 16.80 2.74 9.78
C GLN A 96 16.18 1.47 9.21
N ASP A 97 15.06 1.03 9.79
CA ASP A 97 14.24 -0.07 9.27
C ASP A 97 12.82 0.44 9.10
N LYS A 98 12.48 0.80 7.86
CA LYS A 98 11.18 1.34 7.49
C LYS A 98 10.59 0.54 6.36
N TYR A 99 9.38 0.05 6.56
CA TYR A 99 8.64 -0.63 5.51
C TYR A 99 7.12 -0.55 5.73
N ASP A 100 6.41 -0.62 4.64
CA ASP A 100 4.97 -0.86 4.58
C ASP A 100 4.72 -2.21 3.90
N LYS A 101 3.93 -3.07 4.55
CA LYS A 101 3.44 -4.32 3.98
C LYS A 101 1.95 -4.22 3.81
N GLN A 102 1.47 -4.46 2.60
CA GLN A 102 0.06 -4.45 2.29
C GLN A 102 -0.38 -5.81 1.74
N TYR A 103 -1.47 -6.31 2.28
CA TYR A 103 -2.23 -7.42 1.73
C TYR A 103 -3.57 -6.87 1.24
N LYS A 104 -3.92 -7.19 0.00
CA LYS A 104 -5.17 -6.76 -0.60
C LYS A 104 -5.90 -7.95 -1.20
N PHE A 105 -7.21 -8.02 -0.95
CA PHE A 105 -8.11 -9.00 -1.53
C PHE A 105 -9.31 -8.28 -2.14
N ASN A 106 -9.65 -8.64 -3.37
CA ASN A 106 -10.88 -8.22 -4.04
C ASN A 106 -11.59 -9.47 -4.55
N GLY A 107 -12.85 -9.60 -4.19
CA GLY A 107 -13.72 -10.65 -4.67
C GLY A 107 -15.01 -10.08 -5.21
N THR A 108 -15.44 -10.53 -6.39
CA THR A 108 -16.73 -10.17 -6.98
C THR A 108 -17.44 -11.43 -7.43
N VAL A 109 -18.71 -11.55 -7.07
CA VAL A 109 -19.61 -12.58 -7.60
C VAL A 109 -20.75 -11.87 -8.30
N TYR A 110 -21.09 -12.30 -9.50
CA TYR A 110 -22.27 -11.81 -10.21
C TYR A 110 -23.19 -12.95 -10.60
N LEU A 111 -24.46 -12.64 -10.67
CA LEU A 111 -25.50 -13.48 -11.22
C LEU A 111 -26.28 -12.69 -12.27
N GLU A 112 -26.47 -13.27 -13.43
CA GLU A 112 -27.29 -12.72 -14.51
C GLU A 112 -28.40 -13.70 -14.86
N TRP A 113 -29.64 -13.25 -14.78
CA TRP A 113 -30.82 -14.02 -15.04
C TRP A 113 -31.64 -13.38 -16.16
N LYS A 114 -31.91 -14.15 -17.22
CA LYS A 114 -32.70 -13.76 -18.40
C LYS A 114 -33.96 -14.60 -18.52
N PRO A 115 -35.05 -14.28 -17.78
CA PRO A 115 -36.30 -15.05 -17.85
C PRO A 115 -36.93 -15.07 -19.24
N ILE A 116 -36.79 -13.97 -19.98
CA ILE A 116 -37.17 -13.81 -21.38
C ILE A 116 -36.04 -13.10 -22.14
N LYS A 117 -36.06 -13.14 -23.46
CA LYS A 117 -34.97 -12.56 -24.29
C LYS A 117 -34.75 -11.07 -24.06
N GLN A 118 -35.82 -10.35 -23.80
CA GLN A 118 -35.81 -8.89 -23.63
C GLN A 118 -35.43 -8.43 -22.22
N LEU A 119 -35.56 -9.29 -21.21
CA LEU A 119 -35.39 -8.87 -19.81
C LEU A 119 -34.17 -9.51 -19.17
N THR A 120 -33.28 -8.69 -18.62
CA THR A 120 -32.07 -9.11 -17.94
C THR A 120 -32.05 -8.55 -16.51
N PHE A 121 -32.00 -9.44 -15.54
CA PHE A 121 -31.67 -9.10 -14.13
C PHE A 121 -30.22 -9.41 -13.89
N ARG A 122 -29.47 -8.47 -13.28
CA ARG A 122 -28.10 -8.70 -12.89
C ARG A 122 -27.85 -8.18 -11.48
N THR A 123 -27.24 -9.01 -10.66
CA THR A 123 -26.71 -8.63 -9.36
C THR A 123 -25.19 -8.83 -9.34
N ASN A 124 -24.46 -7.83 -8.84
CA ASN A 124 -23.03 -7.92 -8.57
C ASN A 124 -22.81 -7.65 -7.08
N ASN A 125 -22.09 -8.53 -6.44
CA ASN A 125 -21.72 -8.39 -5.04
C ASN A 125 -20.20 -8.47 -4.93
N SER A 126 -19.59 -7.47 -4.34
CA SER A 126 -18.15 -7.41 -4.21
C SER A 126 -17.71 -7.09 -2.79
N ILE A 127 -16.56 -7.64 -2.45
CA ILE A 127 -15.80 -7.30 -1.25
C ILE A 127 -14.42 -6.83 -1.67
N GLU A 128 -14.00 -5.70 -1.12
CA GLU A 128 -12.62 -5.27 -1.13
C GLU A 128 -12.13 -5.22 0.33
N TYR A 129 -11.01 -5.84 0.59
CA TYR A 129 -10.36 -5.84 1.89
C TYR A 129 -8.88 -5.56 1.71
N ALA A 130 -8.33 -4.67 2.52
CA ALA A 130 -6.90 -4.47 2.60
C ALA A 130 -6.47 -4.24 4.04
N THR A 131 -5.29 -4.76 4.36
CA THR A 131 -4.56 -4.44 5.59
C THR A 131 -3.17 -3.97 5.23
N THR A 132 -2.74 -2.90 5.88
CA THR A 132 -1.39 -2.34 5.74
C THR A 132 -0.75 -2.28 7.11
N THR A 133 0.40 -2.93 7.24
CA THR A 133 1.24 -2.87 8.43
C THR A 133 2.45 -2.01 8.11
N SER A 134 2.60 -0.91 8.82
CA SER A 134 3.74 0.01 8.74
C SER A 134 4.67 -0.19 9.93
N ARG A 135 5.96 -0.17 9.67
CA ARG A 135 7.00 -0.17 10.69
C ARG A 135 8.04 0.90 10.33
N ALA A 136 8.40 1.71 11.30
CA ALA A 136 9.45 2.70 11.17
C ALA A 136 10.30 2.72 12.42
N TYR A 137 11.49 2.13 12.34
CA TYR A 137 12.52 2.24 13.35
C TYR A 137 13.51 3.35 12.97
N SER A 138 13.79 4.25 13.89
CA SER A 138 14.79 5.30 13.76
C SER A 138 15.76 5.24 14.93
N PRO A 139 17.06 5.03 14.68
CA PRO A 139 18.07 5.03 15.74
C PRO A 139 18.25 6.41 16.36
N ALA A 140 18.83 6.45 17.56
CA ALA A 140 18.96 7.68 18.35
C ALA A 140 19.72 8.80 17.63
N PHE A 141 20.75 8.46 16.85
CA PHE A 141 21.55 9.45 16.12
C PHE A 141 20.83 10.10 14.93
N VAL A 142 19.74 9.50 14.45
CA VAL A 142 18.87 10.07 13.40
C VAL A 142 17.83 10.99 14.03
N ASN A 143 17.47 10.74 15.26
CA ASN A 143 16.44 11.45 15.98
C ASN A 143 17.08 12.62 16.74
N THR A 144 17.24 13.77 16.09
CA THR A 144 17.86 14.97 16.68
C THR A 144 17.05 15.55 17.85
N ALA A 145 15.83 15.10 18.07
CA ALA A 145 15.05 15.39 19.25
C ALA A 145 15.46 14.47 20.42
N SER A 146 15.34 14.94 21.64
CA SER A 146 15.79 14.33 22.90
C SER A 146 15.23 12.94 23.26
N TYR A 147 14.66 12.22 22.29
CA TYR A 147 13.87 11.01 22.53
C TYR A 147 14.61 9.68 22.34
N GLY A 148 15.89 9.70 21.98
CA GLY A 148 16.65 8.46 21.71
C GLY A 148 16.12 7.72 20.48
N ALA A 149 16.37 6.40 20.43
CA ALA A 149 15.82 5.57 19.36
C ALA A 149 14.29 5.44 19.47
N SER A 150 13.59 5.40 18.34
CA SER A 150 12.15 5.29 18.30
C SER A 150 11.70 4.17 17.37
N LEU A 151 10.59 3.52 17.73
CA LEU A 151 9.89 2.55 16.92
C LEU A 151 8.43 2.98 16.80
N ASN A 152 8.01 3.27 15.59
CA ASN A 152 6.62 3.51 15.24
C ASN A 152 6.08 2.29 14.49
N THR A 153 4.96 1.75 14.95
CA THR A 153 4.23 0.68 14.27
C THR A 153 2.79 1.12 14.09
N ALA A 154 2.24 0.89 12.91
CA ALA A 154 0.85 1.18 12.63
C ALA A 154 0.22 0.04 11.86
N GLU A 155 -1.05 -0.20 12.11
CA GLU A 155 -1.89 -1.10 11.33
C GLU A 155 -3.13 -0.36 10.87
N SER A 156 -3.40 -0.42 9.58
CA SER A 156 -4.56 0.17 8.93
C SER A 156 -5.28 -0.92 8.18
N GLN A 157 -6.58 -1.02 8.36
CA GLN A 157 -7.45 -1.96 7.66
C GLN A 157 -8.63 -1.22 7.08
N TYR A 158 -9.11 -1.66 5.91
CA TYR A 158 -10.40 -1.26 5.40
C TYR A 158 -11.13 -2.42 4.74
N ARG A 159 -12.44 -2.35 4.76
CA ARG A 159 -13.36 -3.26 4.09
C ARG A 159 -14.43 -2.46 3.37
N ILE A 160 -14.65 -2.78 2.10
CA ILE A 160 -15.72 -2.23 1.30
C ILE A 160 -16.59 -3.38 0.82
N LEU A 161 -17.87 -3.31 1.12
CA LEU A 161 -18.89 -4.21 0.57
C LEU A 161 -19.73 -3.41 -0.40
N THR A 162 -19.87 -3.89 -1.63
CA THR A 162 -20.69 -3.27 -2.64
C THR A 162 -21.70 -4.27 -3.17
N THR A 163 -22.97 -3.89 -3.23
CA THR A 163 -24.00 -4.62 -3.95
C THR A 163 -24.60 -3.72 -5.00
N SER A 164 -24.72 -4.22 -6.22
CA SER A 164 -25.29 -3.50 -7.35
C SER A 164 -26.28 -4.41 -8.06
N ASN A 165 -27.51 -3.95 -8.22
CA ASN A 165 -28.60 -4.68 -8.85
C ASN A 165 -29.12 -3.88 -10.03
N THR A 166 -29.30 -4.52 -11.17
CA THR A 166 -29.81 -3.88 -12.37
C THR A 166 -30.90 -4.72 -13.04
N ILE A 167 -31.84 -4.03 -13.63
CA ILE A 167 -32.88 -4.59 -14.49
C ILE A 167 -32.76 -3.87 -15.82
N ALA A 168 -32.52 -4.60 -16.88
CA ALA A 168 -32.50 -4.09 -18.25
C ALA A 168 -33.59 -4.71 -19.06
N TYR A 169 -34.31 -3.88 -19.83
CA TYR A 169 -35.28 -4.30 -20.83
C TYR A 169 -34.86 -3.74 -22.18
N ASP A 170 -34.65 -4.64 -23.13
CA ASP A 170 -34.24 -4.33 -24.50
C ASP A 170 -35.21 -4.99 -25.49
N ASP A 171 -35.89 -4.21 -26.30
CA ASP A 171 -36.79 -4.75 -27.31
C ASP A 171 -36.81 -3.91 -28.59
N LEU A 172 -37.11 -4.57 -29.69
CA LEU A 172 -37.27 -3.96 -31.00
C LEU A 172 -38.70 -4.15 -31.48
N PHE A 173 -39.46 -3.08 -31.48
CA PHE A 173 -40.87 -3.08 -31.91
C PHE A 173 -40.96 -2.76 -33.38
N ASN A 174 -41.73 -3.59 -34.14
CA ASN A 174 -42.01 -3.43 -35.56
C ASN A 174 -40.77 -3.26 -36.45
N ASP A 175 -39.62 -3.82 -36.04
CA ASP A 175 -38.31 -3.72 -36.70
C ASP A 175 -37.74 -2.28 -36.84
N ASP A 176 -38.48 -1.25 -36.41
CA ASP A 176 -38.11 0.16 -36.55
C ASP A 176 -37.88 0.89 -35.22
N HIS A 177 -38.46 0.40 -34.13
CA HIS A 177 -38.40 1.11 -32.83
C HIS A 177 -37.63 0.30 -31.78
N SER A 178 -36.42 0.73 -31.51
CA SER A 178 -35.58 0.16 -30.42
C SER A 178 -35.89 0.86 -29.10
N VAL A 179 -36.26 0.10 -28.09
CA VAL A 179 -36.48 0.57 -26.72
C VAL A 179 -35.50 -0.12 -25.79
N ASN A 180 -34.74 0.68 -25.09
CA ASN A 180 -33.76 0.23 -24.07
C ASN A 180 -34.04 0.97 -22.76
N VAL A 181 -34.32 0.22 -21.71
CA VAL A 181 -34.59 0.76 -20.38
C VAL A 181 -33.68 0.06 -19.37
N LEU A 182 -32.93 0.83 -18.57
CA LEU A 182 -32.09 0.33 -17.49
C LEU A 182 -32.51 0.98 -16.18
N ILE A 183 -32.77 0.16 -15.17
CA ILE A 183 -32.98 0.59 -13.78
C ILE A 183 -31.92 -0.07 -12.93
N GLY A 184 -31.28 0.70 -12.07
CA GLY A 184 -30.21 0.22 -11.19
C GLY A 184 -30.33 0.73 -9.77
N GLN A 185 -29.83 -0.07 -8.85
CA GLN A 185 -29.65 0.28 -7.42
C GLN A 185 -28.26 -0.18 -7.00
N GLU A 186 -27.55 0.66 -6.26
CA GLU A 186 -26.26 0.34 -5.67
C GLU A 186 -26.24 0.73 -4.19
N ALA A 187 -25.61 -0.09 -3.38
CA ALA A 187 -25.34 0.18 -1.98
C ALA A 187 -23.90 -0.20 -1.65
N ASN A 188 -23.23 0.67 -0.89
CA ASN A 188 -21.86 0.51 -0.43
C ASN A 188 -21.81 0.61 1.09
N ALA A 189 -21.09 -0.31 1.73
CA ALA A 189 -20.73 -0.24 3.14
C ALA A 189 -19.21 -0.17 3.26
N TYR A 190 -18.71 0.85 3.96
CA TYR A 190 -17.30 1.07 4.19
C TYR A 190 -17.00 1.00 5.69
N GLU A 191 -15.99 0.22 6.04
CA GLU A 191 -15.45 0.17 7.39
C GLU A 191 -13.94 0.34 7.33
N SER A 192 -13.39 1.08 8.27
CA SER A 192 -11.95 1.21 8.44
C SER A 192 -11.57 1.23 9.91
N SER A 193 -10.38 0.72 10.19
CA SER A 193 -9.76 0.79 11.51
C SER A 193 -8.28 1.18 11.37
N PHE A 194 -7.77 1.88 12.38
CA PHE A 194 -6.39 2.30 12.44
C PHE A 194 -5.90 2.16 13.88
N LEU A 195 -4.73 1.57 14.03
CA LEU A 195 -4.02 1.43 15.30
C LEU A 195 -2.57 1.89 15.10
N GLN A 196 -2.06 2.72 16.00
CA GLN A 196 -0.67 3.16 15.97
C GLN A 196 -0.09 3.09 17.37
N GLY A 197 1.15 2.63 17.46
CA GLY A 197 1.95 2.62 18.68
C GLY A 197 3.32 3.23 18.42
N ILE A 198 3.77 4.10 19.32
CA ILE A 198 5.10 4.70 19.28
C ILE A 198 5.81 4.34 20.57
N SER A 199 7.02 3.78 20.46
CA SER A 199 7.90 3.49 21.60
C SER A 199 9.20 4.26 21.44
N TYR A 200 9.69 4.82 22.52
CA TYR A 200 10.97 5.55 22.59
C TYR A 200 11.99 4.76 23.41
N HIS A 201 13.25 5.08 23.24
CA HIS A 201 14.39 4.42 23.92
C HIS A 201 14.47 2.92 23.62
N VAL A 202 14.14 2.52 22.41
CA VAL A 202 14.13 1.13 21.98
C VAL A 202 15.54 0.66 21.69
N ASN A 203 15.99 -0.41 22.36
CA ASN A 203 17.20 -1.13 21.98
C ASN A 203 16.86 -2.10 20.86
N GLN A 204 17.35 -1.86 19.65
CA GLN A 204 17.23 -2.83 18.57
C GLN A 204 18.24 -3.96 18.79
N GLN A 205 17.79 -5.09 19.30
CA GLN A 205 18.55 -6.34 19.12
C GLN A 205 18.34 -6.79 17.67
N ARG A 206 19.36 -6.60 16.82
CA ARG A 206 19.34 -7.20 15.48
C ARG A 206 19.43 -8.71 15.62
N PRO A 207 18.57 -9.50 14.96
CA PRO A 207 18.92 -10.87 14.69
C PRO A 207 20.18 -10.83 13.79
N TYR A 208 21.24 -11.45 14.26
CA TYR A 208 22.46 -11.63 13.49
C TYR A 208 22.08 -12.32 12.17
N HIS A 209 22.24 -11.62 11.05
CA HIS A 209 22.26 -12.26 9.76
C HIS A 209 23.60 -12.98 9.64
N SER A 210 23.58 -14.28 9.86
CA SER A 210 24.63 -15.21 9.47
C SER A 210 24.65 -15.39 7.98
#